data_c7f5856336492e2b2cd3018cd1c6fb91
#
_entry.id   c7f5856336492e2b2cd3018cd1c6fb91
#
_cell.length_a   1.000
_cell.length_b   1.000
_cell.length_c   1.000
_cell.angle_alpha   90.00
_cell.angle_beta   90.00
_cell.angle_gamma   90.00
#
_symmetry.space_group_name_H-M   'P 1'
#
loop_
_entity.id
_entity.type
_entity.pdbx_description
1 polymer ?
#
loop_
_entity_poly.entity_id
_entity_poly.type
_entity_poly.pdbx_seq_one_letter_code
_entity_poly.pdbx_strand_id
1 'polypeptide(L)'
;MPAATPLEFRVVRAAYQGDSIPHVITPTLYKYPSPTFSSERERRNYNRLVANVKKVLPLAKLAKYTIIKTYDYLGTLPDKKAREEHLERVEEGLKKQYTPQLKKLSRSQGKLLVKLIDRECNQTGYNIAKAFVGAFKANLYQAVAFCFGQSLNKRYDPEGDDRFTERVVRMVESGQL
;
A
#
# COMPACT_ATOMS: atom_id res chain seq x y z
N MET A 1 -21.13 17.82 -0.85
CA MET A 1 -20.56 16.64 -1.54
C MET A 1 -19.31 17.12 -2.26
N PRO A 2 -18.12 16.54 -2.04
CA PRO A 2 -16.97 16.89 -2.86
C PRO A 2 -17.26 16.49 -4.30
N ALA A 3 -17.04 17.43 -5.24
CA ALA A 3 -17.17 17.16 -6.66
C ALA A 3 -16.21 16.02 -7.03
N ALA A 4 -16.75 15.00 -7.69
CA ALA A 4 -15.94 13.90 -8.21
C ALA A 4 -14.93 14.49 -9.20
N THR A 5 -13.65 14.32 -8.94
CA THR A 5 -12.59 14.68 -9.89
C THR A 5 -12.86 13.89 -11.19
N PRO A 6 -12.93 14.54 -12.35
CA PRO A 6 -13.15 13.83 -13.60
C PRO A 6 -12.02 12.81 -13.80
N LEU A 7 -12.38 11.58 -14.14
CA LEU A 7 -11.42 10.53 -14.46
C LEU A 7 -10.80 10.87 -15.82
N GLU A 8 -9.54 11.26 -15.81
CA GLU A 8 -8.77 11.45 -17.05
C GLU A 8 -8.24 10.10 -17.53
N PHE A 9 -8.65 9.66 -18.70
CA PHE A 9 -8.16 8.46 -19.34
C PHE A 9 -7.19 8.81 -20.44
N ARG A 10 -6.06 8.11 -20.49
CA ARG A 10 -5.14 8.18 -21.62
C ARG A 10 -5.73 7.42 -22.79
N VAL A 11 -6.07 8.14 -23.84
CA VAL A 11 -6.52 7.56 -25.10
C VAL A 11 -5.31 7.27 -25.97
N VAL A 12 -5.16 6.02 -26.42
CA VAL A 12 -4.16 5.57 -27.40
C VAL A 12 -4.88 5.14 -28.69
N ARG A 13 -4.13 5.00 -29.79
CA ARG A 13 -4.68 4.43 -31.01
C ARG A 13 -4.37 2.93 -31.07
N ALA A 14 -5.34 2.14 -31.44
CA ALA A 14 -5.21 0.71 -31.71
C ALA A 14 -5.71 0.39 -33.12
N ALA A 15 -5.09 -0.58 -33.76
CA ALA A 15 -5.57 -1.10 -35.06
C ALA A 15 -6.69 -2.12 -34.81
N TYR A 16 -7.83 -1.93 -35.47
CA TYR A 16 -8.94 -2.87 -35.45
C TYR A 16 -9.52 -3.01 -36.86
N GLN A 17 -9.51 -4.22 -37.39
CA GLN A 17 -9.99 -4.54 -38.75
C GLN A 17 -9.40 -3.66 -39.87
N GLY A 18 -8.15 -3.22 -39.73
CA GLY A 18 -7.49 -2.36 -40.70
C GLY A 18 -7.62 -0.85 -40.43
N ASP A 19 -8.50 -0.43 -39.55
CA ASP A 19 -8.75 0.95 -39.17
C ASP A 19 -8.00 1.33 -37.86
N SER A 20 -7.66 2.61 -37.71
CA SER A 20 -7.09 3.18 -36.49
C SER A 20 -8.21 3.77 -35.64
N ILE A 21 -8.53 3.08 -34.53
CA ILE A 21 -9.60 3.50 -33.60
C ILE A 21 -9.03 4.04 -32.28
N PRO A 22 -9.77 4.94 -31.61
CA PRO A 22 -9.44 5.31 -30.24
C PRO A 22 -9.55 4.11 -29.29
N HIS A 23 -8.55 3.88 -28.46
CA HIS A 23 -8.54 2.80 -27.46
C HIS A 23 -8.26 3.37 -26.08
N VAL A 24 -9.08 3.01 -25.11
CA VAL A 24 -8.94 3.39 -23.70
C VAL A 24 -8.76 2.13 -22.87
N ILE A 25 -7.68 2.08 -22.10
CA ILE A 25 -7.46 1.02 -21.11
C ILE A 25 -8.03 1.54 -19.78
N THR A 26 -9.15 0.99 -19.36
CA THR A 26 -9.76 1.32 -18.06
C THR A 26 -9.15 0.45 -16.96
N PRO A 27 -9.01 0.98 -15.73
CA PRO A 27 -8.63 0.16 -14.60
C PRO A 27 -9.67 -0.92 -14.32
N THR A 28 -9.25 -2.04 -13.78
CA THR A 28 -10.17 -3.12 -13.38
C THR A 28 -11.11 -2.62 -12.29
N LEU A 29 -12.42 -2.70 -12.56
CA LEU A 29 -13.45 -2.37 -11.58
C LEU A 29 -13.83 -3.61 -10.77
N TYR A 30 -13.62 -3.56 -9.47
CA TYR A 30 -14.07 -4.59 -8.54
C TYR A 30 -15.40 -4.15 -7.91
N LYS A 31 -16.47 -4.90 -8.16
CA LYS A 31 -17.76 -4.69 -7.51
C LYS A 31 -18.08 -5.90 -6.62
N TYR A 32 -18.29 -5.65 -5.36
CA TYR A 32 -18.63 -6.69 -4.39
C TYR A 32 -20.08 -6.54 -3.94
N PRO A 33 -20.82 -7.65 -3.72
CA PRO A 33 -22.12 -7.60 -3.09
C PRO A 33 -22.02 -7.03 -1.67
N SER A 34 -23.09 -6.46 -1.18
CA SER A 34 -23.17 -6.00 0.22
C SER A 34 -22.84 -7.16 1.17
N PRO A 35 -22.04 -6.92 2.21
CA PRO A 35 -21.72 -7.97 3.16
C PRO A 35 -22.97 -8.36 3.96
N THR A 36 -23.18 -9.66 4.10
CA THR A 36 -24.17 -10.23 5.03
C THR A 36 -23.47 -10.70 6.29
N PHE A 37 -24.07 -10.51 7.45
CA PHE A 37 -23.50 -10.84 8.72
C PHE A 37 -24.41 -11.82 9.49
N SER A 38 -23.84 -12.88 10.03
CA SER A 38 -24.55 -13.86 10.86
C SER A 38 -24.76 -13.37 12.31
N SER A 39 -24.02 -12.36 12.73
CA SER A 39 -24.10 -11.80 14.08
C SER A 39 -23.69 -10.33 14.14
N GLU A 40 -24.20 -9.64 15.18
CA GLU A 40 -23.79 -8.28 15.50
C GLU A 40 -22.29 -8.16 15.81
N ARG A 41 -21.68 -9.21 16.33
CA ARG A 41 -20.23 -9.26 16.56
C ARG A 41 -19.45 -9.24 15.26
N GLU A 42 -19.90 -9.98 14.27
CA GLU A 42 -19.29 -10.03 12.94
C GLU A 42 -19.42 -8.67 12.25
N ARG A 43 -20.59 -8.04 12.29
CA ARG A 43 -20.81 -6.69 11.78
C ARG A 43 -19.88 -5.65 12.43
N ARG A 44 -19.74 -5.68 13.75
CA ARG A 44 -18.82 -4.79 14.47
C ARG A 44 -17.36 -5.03 14.09
N ASN A 45 -16.95 -6.27 13.91
CA ASN A 45 -15.59 -6.60 13.49
C ASN A 45 -15.30 -6.11 12.07
N TYR A 46 -16.26 -6.29 11.16
CA TYR A 46 -16.17 -5.76 9.80
C TYR A 46 -16.06 -4.23 9.79
N ASN A 47 -16.93 -3.52 10.48
CA ASN A 47 -16.91 -2.06 10.56
C ASN A 47 -15.58 -1.54 11.15
N ARG A 48 -15.04 -2.25 12.15
CA ARG A 48 -13.71 -1.94 12.70
C ARG A 48 -12.59 -2.16 11.68
N LEU A 49 -12.68 -3.23 10.89
CA LEU A 49 -11.72 -3.48 9.81
C LEU A 49 -11.78 -2.37 8.77
N VAL A 50 -12.96 -1.97 8.31
CA VAL A 50 -13.16 -0.86 7.36
C VAL A 50 -12.53 0.43 7.90
N ALA A 51 -12.83 0.81 9.15
CA ALA A 51 -12.28 1.99 9.77
C ALA A 51 -10.74 1.94 9.88
N ASN A 52 -10.19 0.77 10.23
CA ASN A 52 -8.76 0.57 10.31
C ASN A 52 -8.09 0.65 8.93
N VAL A 53 -8.66 0.02 7.90
CA VAL A 53 -8.15 0.09 6.53
C VAL A 53 -8.14 1.53 6.04
N LYS A 54 -9.26 2.27 6.16
CA LYS A 54 -9.34 3.68 5.78
C LYS A 54 -8.27 4.54 6.46
N LYS A 55 -7.94 4.24 7.72
CA LYS A 55 -6.94 4.97 8.49
C LYS A 55 -5.50 4.66 8.07
N VAL A 56 -5.16 3.39 7.80
CA VAL A 56 -3.77 2.98 7.60
C VAL A 56 -3.37 2.81 6.13
N LEU A 57 -4.32 2.60 5.22
CA LEU A 57 -4.04 2.45 3.78
C LEU A 57 -3.29 3.64 3.18
N PRO A 58 -3.63 4.91 3.49
CA PRO A 58 -2.86 6.06 3.01
C PRO A 58 -1.39 6.01 3.45
N LEU A 59 -1.12 5.56 4.68
CA LEU A 59 0.25 5.40 5.19
C LEU A 59 1.01 4.29 4.46
N ALA A 60 0.34 3.18 4.13
CA ALA A 60 0.93 2.10 3.35
C ALA A 60 1.28 2.55 1.91
N LYS A 61 0.39 3.28 1.26
CA LYS A 61 0.62 3.86 -0.08
C LYS A 61 1.76 4.87 -0.08
N LEU A 62 1.85 5.68 0.96
CA LEU A 62 2.94 6.64 1.12
C LEU A 62 4.29 5.92 1.32
N ALA A 63 4.33 4.85 2.12
CA ALA A 63 5.52 4.02 2.27
C ALA A 63 5.98 3.44 0.93
N LYS A 64 5.06 2.88 0.13
CA LYS A 64 5.33 2.41 -1.25
C LYS A 64 5.91 3.52 -2.12
N TYR A 65 5.28 4.69 -2.15
CA TYR A 65 5.75 5.83 -2.94
C TYR A 65 7.18 6.22 -2.54
N THR A 66 7.47 6.30 -1.25
CA THR A 66 8.80 6.63 -0.74
C THR A 66 9.83 5.57 -1.16
N ILE A 67 9.47 4.28 -1.07
CA ILE A 67 10.35 3.17 -1.50
C ILE A 67 10.70 3.31 -2.98
N ILE A 68 9.71 3.55 -3.85
CA ILE A 68 9.91 3.69 -5.29
C ILE A 68 10.81 4.89 -5.58
N LYS A 69 10.49 6.06 -5.03
CA LYS A 69 11.28 7.29 -5.24
C LYS A 69 12.72 7.17 -4.75
N THR A 70 12.92 6.53 -3.60
CA THR A 70 14.27 6.29 -3.08
C THR A 70 15.04 5.36 -4.00
N TYR A 71 14.41 4.29 -4.48
CA TYR A 71 15.04 3.35 -5.41
C TYR A 71 15.45 4.03 -6.72
N ASP A 72 14.55 4.78 -7.35
CA ASP A 72 14.82 5.52 -8.59
C ASP A 72 16.00 6.48 -8.41
N TYR A 73 16.04 7.21 -7.30
CA TYR A 73 17.11 8.14 -7.00
C TYR A 73 18.46 7.43 -6.75
N LEU A 74 18.45 6.29 -6.05
CA LEU A 74 19.68 5.51 -5.84
C LEU A 74 20.33 5.03 -7.14
N GLY A 75 19.52 4.80 -8.18
CA GLY A 75 20.01 4.46 -9.51
C GLY A 75 20.82 5.58 -10.19
N THR A 76 20.61 6.83 -9.76
CA THR A 76 21.35 7.99 -10.29
C THR A 76 22.66 8.29 -9.55
N LEU A 77 22.88 7.66 -8.39
CA LEU A 77 24.06 7.91 -7.56
C LEU A 77 25.26 7.08 -8.03
N PRO A 78 26.47 7.70 -8.12
CA PRO A 78 27.63 7.09 -8.77
C PRO A 78 28.22 5.92 -7.99
N ASP A 79 28.25 5.98 -6.67
CA ASP A 79 28.97 5.02 -5.85
C ASP A 79 28.14 4.49 -4.68
N LYS A 80 28.70 3.46 -4.02
CA LYS A 80 28.07 2.79 -2.88
C LYS A 80 27.93 3.71 -1.68
N LYS A 81 28.91 4.55 -1.41
CA LYS A 81 28.94 5.44 -0.24
C LYS A 81 27.83 6.49 -0.34
N ALA A 82 27.70 7.14 -1.51
CA ALA A 82 26.62 8.10 -1.76
C ALA A 82 25.22 7.47 -1.59
N ARG A 83 25.06 6.20 -2.00
CA ARG A 83 23.81 5.44 -1.82
C ARG A 83 23.51 5.16 -0.35
N GLU A 84 24.51 4.75 0.42
CA GLU A 84 24.37 4.49 1.85
C GLU A 84 24.01 5.78 2.62
N GLU A 85 24.71 6.88 2.37
CA GLU A 85 24.42 8.18 2.97
C GLU A 85 23.01 8.70 2.60
N HIS A 86 22.56 8.45 1.38
CA HIS A 86 21.21 8.80 0.99
C HIS A 86 20.14 7.97 1.73
N LEU A 87 20.37 6.66 1.86
CA LEU A 87 19.48 5.77 2.60
C LEU A 87 19.35 6.17 4.07
N GLU A 88 20.45 6.50 4.73
CA GLU A 88 20.44 6.98 6.13
C GLU A 88 19.60 8.25 6.26
N ARG A 89 19.80 9.23 5.37
CA ARG A 89 19.00 10.49 5.35
C ARG A 89 17.50 10.22 5.15
N VAL A 90 17.16 9.33 4.22
CA VAL A 90 15.75 8.94 4.00
C VAL A 90 15.17 8.26 5.24
N GLU A 91 15.93 7.37 5.87
CA GLU A 91 15.49 6.65 7.08
C GLU A 91 15.27 7.61 8.25
N GLU A 92 16.17 8.55 8.50
CA GLU A 92 16.02 9.57 9.52
C GLU A 92 14.83 10.49 9.25
N GLY A 93 14.66 10.93 8.00
CA GLY A 93 13.54 11.73 7.57
C GLY A 93 12.20 11.02 7.81
N LEU A 94 12.11 9.74 7.45
CA LEU A 94 10.93 8.91 7.70
C LEU A 94 10.65 8.72 9.19
N LYS A 95 11.68 8.43 9.99
CA LYS A 95 11.53 8.32 11.44
C LYS A 95 10.98 9.61 12.04
N LYS A 96 11.57 10.74 11.70
CA LYS A 96 11.16 12.05 12.21
C LYS A 96 9.72 12.40 11.81
N GLN A 97 9.35 12.16 10.57
CA GLN A 97 8.05 12.54 10.01
C GLN A 97 6.91 11.62 10.46
N TYR A 98 7.14 10.30 10.52
CA TYR A 98 6.06 9.33 10.71
C TYR A 98 5.97 8.74 12.12
N THR A 99 7.02 8.78 12.93
CA THR A 99 6.97 8.27 14.31
C THR A 99 5.80 8.88 15.12
N PRO A 100 5.50 10.18 15.05
CA PRO A 100 4.35 10.74 15.78
C PRO A 100 3.01 10.18 15.32
N GLN A 101 2.87 9.87 14.03
CA GLN A 101 1.65 9.26 13.46
C GLN A 101 1.55 7.78 13.84
N LEU A 102 2.66 7.05 13.77
CA LEU A 102 2.72 5.63 14.14
C LEU A 102 2.40 5.42 15.62
N LYS A 103 2.88 6.27 16.51
CA LYS A 103 2.56 6.22 17.94
C LYS A 103 1.07 6.38 18.26
N LYS A 104 0.29 7.01 17.36
CA LYS A 104 -1.17 7.16 17.50
C LYS A 104 -1.97 5.95 16.98
N LEU A 105 -1.31 4.95 16.42
CA LEU A 105 -1.95 3.72 15.97
C LEU A 105 -2.10 2.73 17.12
N SER A 106 -3.21 2.01 17.13
CA SER A 106 -3.35 0.83 18.00
C SER A 106 -2.49 -0.33 17.51
N ARG A 107 -2.26 -1.34 18.36
CA ARG A 107 -1.51 -2.56 17.97
C ARG A 107 -2.10 -3.24 16.74
N SER A 108 -3.44 -3.32 16.64
CA SER A 108 -4.13 -3.92 15.49
C SER A 108 -3.92 -3.09 14.21
N GLN A 109 -3.94 -1.76 14.31
CA GLN A 109 -3.66 -0.84 13.20
C GLN A 109 -2.20 -0.94 12.75
N GLY A 110 -1.25 -1.04 13.67
CA GLY A 110 0.16 -1.25 13.35
C GLY A 110 0.40 -2.56 12.60
N LYS A 111 -0.19 -3.68 13.08
CA LYS A 111 -0.13 -4.97 12.37
C LYS A 111 -0.73 -4.89 10.96
N LEU A 112 -1.87 -4.22 10.83
CA LEU A 112 -2.53 -4.03 9.55
C LEU A 112 -1.68 -3.16 8.61
N LEU A 113 -1.06 -2.09 9.11
CA LEU A 113 -0.17 -1.22 8.34
C LEU A 113 0.97 -2.02 7.70
N VAL A 114 1.65 -2.88 8.47
CA VAL A 114 2.75 -3.71 7.96
C VAL A 114 2.27 -4.65 6.87
N LYS A 115 1.12 -5.31 7.07
CA LYS A 115 0.50 -6.16 6.06
C LYS A 115 0.17 -5.38 4.78
N LEU A 116 -0.39 -4.18 4.90
CA LEU A 116 -0.71 -3.35 3.74
C LEU A 116 0.53 -2.80 3.04
N ILE A 117 1.62 -2.51 3.75
CA ILE A 117 2.91 -2.17 3.13
C ILE A 117 3.44 -3.36 2.32
N ASP A 118 3.36 -4.57 2.86
CA ASP A 118 3.77 -5.77 2.13
C ASP A 118 2.93 -5.97 0.87
N ARG A 119 1.60 -5.82 0.97
CA ARG A 119 0.68 -5.82 -0.17
C ARG A 119 1.08 -4.81 -1.23
N GLU A 120 1.25 -3.56 -0.85
CA GLU A 120 1.56 -2.47 -1.77
C GLU A 120 2.89 -2.67 -2.49
N CYS A 121 3.90 -3.20 -1.79
CA CYS A 121 5.21 -3.47 -2.37
C CYS A 121 5.22 -4.70 -3.27
N ASN A 122 4.41 -5.73 -2.99
CA ASN A 122 4.38 -6.95 -3.79
C ASN A 122 3.59 -6.78 -5.09
N GLN A 123 2.60 -5.89 -5.14
CA GLN A 123 1.79 -5.62 -6.34
C GLN A 123 2.52 -4.81 -7.42
N THR A 124 3.66 -4.23 -7.11
CA THR A 124 4.31 -3.28 -8.03
C THR A 124 5.17 -3.92 -9.12
N GLY A 125 5.24 -5.24 -9.27
CA GLY A 125 6.07 -5.86 -10.33
C GLY A 125 7.57 -5.53 -10.23
N TYR A 126 8.01 -4.81 -9.21
CA TYR A 126 9.40 -4.43 -8.96
C TYR A 126 10.21 -5.63 -8.44
N ASN A 127 10.33 -6.67 -9.27
CA ASN A 127 11.19 -7.83 -8.97
C ASN A 127 12.67 -7.46 -8.80
N ILE A 128 13.07 -6.29 -9.29
CA ILE A 128 14.46 -5.80 -9.26
C ILE A 128 14.82 -5.23 -7.88
N ALA A 129 13.85 -4.77 -7.12
CA ALA A 129 14.06 -4.13 -5.83
C ALA A 129 14.03 -5.08 -4.63
N LYS A 130 14.00 -6.41 -4.83
CA LYS A 130 13.82 -7.35 -3.71
C LYS A 130 14.84 -7.20 -2.59
N ALA A 131 16.10 -6.99 -2.92
CA ALA A 131 17.16 -6.79 -1.91
C ALA A 131 17.04 -5.41 -1.23
N PHE A 132 16.77 -4.36 -2.01
CA PHE A 132 16.59 -3.01 -1.49
C PHE A 132 15.30 -2.86 -0.68
N VAL A 133 14.17 -3.35 -1.23
CA VAL A 133 12.88 -3.41 -0.54
C VAL A 133 13.00 -4.27 0.74
N GLY A 134 13.82 -5.32 0.72
CA GLY A 134 14.10 -6.14 1.89
C GLY A 134 14.79 -5.38 3.02
N ALA A 135 15.85 -4.63 2.71
CA ALA A 135 16.57 -3.82 3.69
C ALA A 135 15.71 -2.65 4.22
N PHE A 136 15.04 -1.93 3.32
CA PHE A 136 14.13 -0.83 3.68
C PHE A 136 12.92 -1.33 4.50
N LYS A 137 12.32 -2.47 4.10
CA LYS A 137 11.26 -3.13 4.89
C LYS A 137 11.76 -3.55 6.26
N ALA A 138 12.98 -4.08 6.38
CA ALA A 138 13.53 -4.49 7.67
C ALA A 138 13.63 -3.30 8.63
N ASN A 139 14.11 -2.15 8.18
CA ASN A 139 14.23 -0.93 8.97
C ASN A 139 12.86 -0.34 9.33
N LEU A 140 11.92 -0.31 8.38
CA LEU A 140 10.55 0.12 8.64
C LEU A 140 9.84 -0.84 9.61
N TYR A 141 10.04 -2.16 9.44
CA TYR A 141 9.49 -3.17 10.36
C TYR A 141 10.09 -3.07 11.74
N GLN A 142 11.38 -2.76 11.88
CA GLN A 142 12.01 -2.49 13.18
C GLN A 142 11.39 -1.27 13.86
N ALA A 143 11.16 -0.18 13.12
CA ALA A 143 10.50 1.02 13.67
C ALA A 143 9.06 0.71 14.11
N VAL A 144 8.32 -0.05 13.32
CA VAL A 144 6.95 -0.48 13.66
C VAL A 144 6.97 -1.52 14.79
N ALA A 145 7.89 -2.49 14.78
CA ALA A 145 8.06 -3.48 15.84
C ALA A 145 8.44 -2.84 17.17
N PHE A 146 9.32 -1.84 17.15
CA PHE A 146 9.65 -1.04 18.33
C PHE A 146 8.41 -0.35 18.93
N CYS A 147 7.52 0.17 18.10
CA CYS A 147 6.28 0.82 18.55
C CYS A 147 5.22 -0.19 19.04
N PHE A 148 5.20 -1.42 18.50
CA PHE A 148 4.09 -2.37 18.71
C PHE A 148 4.49 -3.74 19.30
N GLY A 149 5.77 -3.99 19.48
CA GLY A 149 6.31 -5.09 20.32
C GLY A 149 6.02 -6.50 19.84
N GLN A 150 6.01 -6.78 18.51
CA GLN A 150 5.80 -8.15 18.02
C GLN A 150 6.47 -8.48 16.67
N SER A 151 6.73 -9.78 16.47
CA SER A 151 7.19 -10.36 15.21
C SER A 151 6.14 -10.15 14.10
N LEU A 152 6.52 -9.42 13.05
CA LEU A 152 5.66 -9.02 11.93
C LEU A 152 5.91 -9.90 10.69
N ASN A 153 6.28 -11.16 10.88
CA ASN A 153 6.80 -12.05 9.84
C ASN A 153 5.76 -12.68 8.91
N LYS A 154 4.47 -12.40 9.06
CA LYS A 154 3.46 -12.94 8.12
C LYS A 154 3.38 -12.07 6.86
N ARG A 155 3.68 -12.68 5.71
CA ARG A 155 3.41 -12.09 4.40
C ARG A 155 1.91 -11.86 4.23
N TYR A 156 1.56 -10.85 3.43
CA TYR A 156 0.19 -10.60 3.04
C TYR A 156 -0.28 -11.70 2.08
N ASP A 157 -1.40 -12.33 2.42
CA ASP A 157 -2.01 -13.41 1.64
C ASP A 157 -3.44 -13.02 1.21
N PRO A 158 -3.59 -12.41 0.02
CA PRO A 158 -4.87 -11.90 -0.46
C PRO A 158 -5.88 -13.00 -0.79
N GLU A 159 -5.43 -14.23 -1.06
CA GLU A 159 -6.31 -15.36 -1.39
C GLU A 159 -6.64 -16.22 -0.17
N GLY A 160 -5.83 -16.13 0.89
CA GLY A 160 -5.98 -16.89 2.13
C GLY A 160 -6.39 -16.04 3.33
N ASP A 161 -5.47 -15.94 4.30
CA ASP A 161 -5.73 -15.28 5.61
C ASP A 161 -6.21 -13.83 5.50
N ASP A 162 -5.77 -13.10 4.48
CA ASP A 162 -6.05 -11.67 4.33
C ASP A 162 -7.15 -11.36 3.31
N ARG A 163 -7.87 -12.37 2.80
CA ARG A 163 -8.91 -12.20 1.76
C ARG A 163 -10.00 -11.19 2.11
N PHE A 164 -10.43 -11.14 3.37
CA PHE A 164 -11.41 -10.14 3.82
C PHE A 164 -10.82 -8.74 3.87
N THR A 165 -9.56 -8.62 4.29
CA THR A 165 -8.81 -7.37 4.28
C THR A 165 -8.63 -6.87 2.85
N GLU A 166 -8.24 -7.75 1.93
CA GLU A 166 -8.09 -7.43 0.51
C GLU A 166 -9.39 -6.92 -0.11
N ARG A 167 -10.50 -7.60 0.18
CA ARG A 167 -11.83 -7.14 -0.26
C ARG A 167 -12.12 -5.71 0.22
N VAL A 168 -11.92 -5.44 1.51
CA VAL A 168 -12.16 -4.10 2.09
C VAL A 168 -11.21 -3.07 1.46
N VAL A 169 -9.94 -3.41 1.27
CA VAL A 169 -8.97 -2.51 0.62
C VAL A 169 -9.42 -2.16 -0.79
N ARG A 170 -9.80 -3.14 -1.61
CA ARG A 170 -10.29 -2.90 -2.98
C ARG A 170 -11.56 -2.06 -3.01
N MET A 171 -12.47 -2.27 -2.05
CA MET A 171 -13.70 -1.45 -1.95
C MET A 171 -13.38 0.00 -1.54
N VAL A 172 -12.41 0.22 -0.66
CA VAL A 172 -11.92 1.57 -0.30
C VAL A 172 -11.21 2.23 -1.49
N GLU A 173 -10.38 1.48 -2.21
CA GLU A 173 -9.65 1.99 -3.38
C GLU A 173 -10.56 2.36 -4.54
N SER A 174 -11.65 1.64 -4.70
CA SER A 174 -12.66 1.90 -5.75
C SER A 174 -13.78 2.88 -5.33
N GLY A 175 -13.69 3.43 -4.11
CA GLY A 175 -14.70 4.38 -3.61
C GLY A 175 -16.05 3.75 -3.26
N GLN A 176 -16.13 2.43 -3.12
CA GLN A 176 -17.37 1.74 -2.69
C GLN A 176 -17.57 1.83 -1.16
N LEU A 177 -16.52 2.13 -0.41
CA LEU A 177 -16.54 2.36 1.04
C LEU A 177 -15.96 3.71 1.40
#